data_e808b9136ed16a1dab6da439e36457c6
#
_entry.id   e808b9136ed16a1dab6da439e36457c6
#
_cell.length_a   1.000
_cell.length_b   1.000
_cell.length_c   1.000
_cell.angle_alpha   90.00
_cell.angle_beta   90.00
_cell.angle_gamma   90.00
#
_symmetry.space_group_name_H-M   'P 1'
#
loop_
_entity.id
_entity.type
_entity.pdbx_description
1 polymer ?
#
loop_
_entity_poly.entity_id
_entity_poly.type
_entity_poly.pdbx_seq_one_letter_code
_entity_poly.pdbx_strand_id
1 'polypeptide(L)'
;MPRKKSSESARSAYQQHLFENIPLYTTRLICEKDFPFCERIQVTAPADAAAILIEYFRDRDREEFVLLLLSTANVIVGMSQISIGGLAASIVEPRQVFKVAILLNAAAIILSHNHPSHNVEPSREDIRITQQLVEAGKIMGIPVHDHLISATRSC
;
A
#
# COMPACT_ATOMS: atom_id res chain seq x y z
N MET A 1 0.63 53.89 36.47
CA MET A 1 0.77 52.45 36.26
C MET A 1 0.69 52.14 34.78
N PRO A 2 1.76 51.68 34.12
CA PRO A 2 1.67 50.95 32.85
C PRO A 2 2.58 49.73 32.84
N ARG A 3 2.01 48.56 33.12
CA ARG A 3 2.73 47.27 32.95
C ARG A 3 1.75 46.18 32.47
N LYS A 4 1.38 46.18 31.19
CA LYS A 4 0.70 45.02 30.56
C LYS A 4 0.99 44.83 29.07
N LYS A 5 1.77 45.70 28.41
CA LYS A 5 2.03 45.55 26.95
C LYS A 5 3.25 44.70 26.58
N SER A 6 4.15 44.37 27.51
CA SER A 6 5.37 43.64 27.22
C SER A 6 5.19 42.11 27.13
N SER A 7 4.17 41.53 27.75
CA SER A 7 3.96 40.09 27.77
C SER A 7 3.21 39.55 26.54
N GLU A 8 2.34 40.37 25.95
CA GLU A 8 1.60 39.99 24.75
C GLU A 8 2.46 40.05 23.49
N SER A 9 3.33 41.06 23.37
CA SER A 9 4.25 41.15 22.24
C SER A 9 5.31 40.03 22.24
N ALA A 10 5.81 39.65 23.42
CA ALA A 10 6.74 38.55 23.58
C ALA A 10 6.09 37.19 23.30
N ARG A 11 4.84 36.98 23.69
CA ARG A 11 4.10 35.74 23.35
C ARG A 11 3.80 35.65 21.86
N SER A 12 3.45 36.75 21.20
CA SER A 12 3.22 36.80 19.76
C SER A 12 4.48 36.51 18.97
N ALA A 13 5.63 37.09 19.33
CA ALA A 13 6.91 36.83 18.72
C ALA A 13 7.39 35.37 18.93
N TYR A 14 7.20 34.84 20.14
CA TYR A 14 7.53 33.46 20.45
C TYR A 14 6.65 32.45 19.68
N GLN A 15 5.35 32.74 19.55
CA GLN A 15 4.43 31.93 18.75
C GLN A 15 4.78 31.97 17.25
N GLN A 16 5.09 33.15 16.70
CA GLN A 16 5.55 33.27 15.31
C GLN A 16 6.84 32.49 15.08
N HIS A 17 7.81 32.59 15.98
CA HIS A 17 9.09 31.87 15.85
C HIS A 17 8.96 30.34 15.99
N LEU A 18 7.99 29.84 16.75
CA LEU A 18 7.66 28.44 16.84
C LEU A 18 7.11 27.88 15.51
N PHE A 19 6.32 28.66 14.78
CA PHE A 19 5.74 28.22 13.51
C PHE A 19 6.72 28.33 12.32
N GLU A 20 7.70 29.24 12.38
CA GLU A 20 8.70 29.41 11.32
C GLU A 20 9.68 28.22 11.20
N ASN A 21 9.83 27.41 12.26
CA ASN A 21 10.78 26.30 12.30
C ASN A 21 10.11 24.91 12.23
N ILE A 22 8.78 24.83 12.09
CA ILE A 22 8.07 23.56 11.94
C ILE A 22 7.73 23.36 10.46
N PRO A 23 8.37 22.37 9.79
CA PRO A 23 8.08 22.12 8.39
C PRO A 23 6.66 21.57 8.22
N LEU A 24 5.88 22.19 7.34
CA LEU A 24 4.56 21.70 6.93
C LEU A 24 4.73 20.80 5.70
N TYR A 25 4.39 19.52 5.85
CA TYR A 25 4.43 18.54 4.76
C TYR A 25 3.06 18.33 4.14
N THR A 26 3.04 18.27 2.81
CA THR A 26 1.86 17.88 2.04
C THR A 26 2.18 16.60 1.27
N THR A 27 1.29 15.62 1.31
CA THR A 27 1.42 14.39 0.53
C THR A 27 0.51 14.44 -0.68
N ARG A 28 1.04 14.06 -1.85
CA ARG A 28 0.27 13.92 -3.08
C ARG A 28 0.44 12.52 -3.63
N LEU A 29 -0.65 11.94 -4.12
CA LEU A 29 -0.62 10.70 -4.91
C LEU A 29 -0.43 11.07 -6.37
N ILE A 30 0.45 10.36 -7.04
CA ILE A 30 0.70 10.48 -8.48
C ILE A 30 0.29 9.15 -9.11
N CYS A 31 -0.65 9.19 -10.06
CA CYS A 31 -0.94 8.05 -10.92
C CYS A 31 0.14 8.00 -12.00
N GLU A 32 1.00 6.98 -11.94
CA GLU A 32 2.10 6.84 -12.90
C GLU A 32 1.64 6.26 -14.24
N LYS A 33 0.62 5.40 -14.18
CA LYS A 33 0.09 4.69 -15.33
C LYS A 33 -1.33 4.19 -15.05
N ASP A 34 -2.23 4.43 -15.98
CA ASP A 34 -3.50 3.74 -15.98
C ASP A 34 -3.31 2.33 -16.55
N PHE A 35 -3.73 1.33 -15.79
CA PHE A 35 -3.84 -0.01 -16.32
C PHE A 35 -5.03 -0.07 -17.28
N PRO A 36 -4.96 -0.79 -18.44
CA PRO A 36 -5.96 -0.74 -19.49
C PRO A 36 -7.28 -1.44 -19.13
N PHE A 37 -7.64 -1.47 -17.87
CA PHE A 37 -8.97 -1.92 -17.44
C PHE A 37 -9.93 -0.72 -17.49
N CYS A 38 -10.71 -0.66 -18.56
CA CYS A 38 -11.65 0.44 -18.83
C CYS A 38 -12.85 0.48 -17.88
N GLU A 39 -13.04 -0.52 -17.01
CA GLU A 39 -14.18 -0.64 -16.11
C GLU A 39 -13.75 -0.80 -14.65
N ARG A 40 -14.60 -0.31 -13.76
CA ARG A 40 -14.43 -0.54 -12.32
C ARG A 40 -14.73 -2.01 -12.01
N ILE A 41 -13.68 -2.78 -11.70
CA ILE A 41 -13.81 -4.21 -11.42
C ILE A 41 -14.16 -4.39 -9.95
N GLN A 42 -15.27 -5.07 -9.69
CA GLN A 42 -15.66 -5.51 -8.36
C GLN A 42 -15.13 -6.92 -8.13
N VAL A 43 -14.42 -7.12 -7.04
CA VAL A 43 -13.91 -8.43 -6.62
C VAL A 43 -15.01 -9.11 -5.80
N THR A 44 -15.65 -10.11 -6.40
CA THR A 44 -16.70 -10.93 -5.75
C THR A 44 -16.18 -12.32 -5.40
N ALA A 45 -15.15 -12.77 -6.08
CA ALA A 45 -14.47 -14.03 -5.85
C ALA A 45 -12.95 -13.88 -6.03
N PRO A 46 -12.12 -14.76 -5.47
CA PRO A 46 -10.66 -14.75 -5.67
C PRO A 46 -10.25 -14.77 -7.14
N ALA A 47 -11.05 -15.41 -8.01
CA ALA A 47 -10.81 -15.49 -9.45
C ALA A 47 -10.81 -14.12 -10.14
N ASP A 48 -11.62 -13.16 -9.65
CA ASP A 48 -11.69 -11.81 -10.23
C ASP A 48 -10.35 -11.06 -10.03
N ALA A 49 -9.79 -11.14 -8.83
CA ALA A 49 -8.48 -10.57 -8.54
C ALA A 49 -7.36 -11.33 -9.26
N ALA A 50 -7.44 -12.66 -9.31
CA ALA A 50 -6.45 -13.49 -9.99
C ALA A 50 -6.35 -13.17 -11.49
N ALA A 51 -7.46 -12.94 -12.19
CA ALA A 51 -7.46 -12.59 -13.61
C ALA A 51 -6.64 -11.32 -13.89
N ILE A 52 -6.79 -10.30 -13.04
CA ILE A 52 -6.04 -9.03 -13.17
C ILE A 52 -4.55 -9.25 -12.89
N LEU A 53 -4.25 -9.99 -11.83
CA LEU A 53 -2.87 -10.21 -11.39
C LEU A 53 -2.10 -11.10 -12.37
N ILE A 54 -2.74 -12.11 -12.97
CA ILE A 54 -2.15 -12.93 -14.03
C ILE A 54 -1.76 -12.07 -15.24
N GLU A 55 -2.64 -11.13 -15.64
CA GLU A 55 -2.34 -10.20 -16.73
C GLU A 55 -1.21 -9.25 -16.36
N TYR A 56 -1.21 -8.73 -15.12
CA TYR A 56 -0.15 -7.86 -14.64
C TYR A 56 1.21 -8.55 -14.62
N PHE A 57 1.27 -9.81 -14.16
CA PHE A 57 2.52 -10.56 -14.02
C PHE A 57 2.98 -11.27 -15.30
N ARG A 58 2.21 -11.23 -16.40
CA ARG A 58 2.47 -12.01 -17.64
C ARG A 58 3.91 -11.94 -18.12
N ASP A 59 4.47 -10.73 -18.19
CA ASP A 59 5.79 -10.46 -18.77
C ASP A 59 6.83 -10.10 -17.70
N ARG A 60 6.61 -10.53 -16.44
CA ARG A 60 7.53 -10.22 -15.35
C ARG A 60 8.55 -11.33 -15.18
N ASP A 61 9.83 -10.96 -15.32
CA ASP A 61 10.98 -11.87 -15.18
C ASP A 61 11.53 -11.92 -13.75
N ARG A 62 11.03 -11.05 -12.88
CA ARG A 62 11.44 -10.93 -11.47
C ARG A 62 10.26 -11.10 -10.55
N GLU A 63 10.56 -11.49 -9.33
CA GLU A 63 9.57 -11.54 -8.28
C GLU A 63 9.15 -10.10 -7.89
N GLU A 64 7.87 -9.82 -7.94
CA GLU A 64 7.29 -8.54 -7.57
C GLU A 64 6.19 -8.76 -6.53
N PHE A 65 6.14 -7.89 -5.52
CA PHE A 65 5.07 -7.87 -4.54
C PHE A 65 4.13 -6.69 -4.83
N VAL A 66 2.85 -6.99 -5.00
CA VAL A 66 1.82 -6.06 -5.46
C VAL A 66 0.63 -6.07 -4.52
N LEU A 67 -0.02 -4.93 -4.38
CA LEU A 67 -1.28 -4.77 -3.68
C LEU A 67 -2.39 -4.43 -4.66
N LEU A 68 -3.54 -5.08 -4.51
CA LEU A 68 -4.80 -4.53 -4.97
C LEU A 68 -5.48 -3.82 -3.79
N LEU A 69 -5.93 -2.60 -4.03
CA LEU A 69 -6.57 -1.75 -3.03
C LEU A 69 -8.07 -1.70 -3.34
N LEU A 70 -8.89 -1.99 -2.34
CA LEU A 70 -10.33 -2.15 -2.50
C LEU A 70 -11.09 -1.07 -1.74
N SER A 71 -12.21 -0.64 -2.32
CA SER A 71 -13.22 0.18 -1.65
C SER A 71 -14.08 -0.68 -0.71
N THR A 72 -14.98 -0.05 0.05
CA THR A 72 -15.98 -0.72 0.89
C THR A 72 -16.94 -1.63 0.11
N ALA A 73 -17.09 -1.41 -1.20
CA ALA A 73 -17.88 -2.26 -2.10
C ALA A 73 -17.02 -3.32 -2.81
N ASN A 74 -15.79 -3.56 -2.35
CA ASN A 74 -14.81 -4.45 -2.97
C ASN A 74 -14.50 -4.10 -4.44
N VAL A 75 -14.65 -2.84 -4.82
CA VAL A 75 -14.23 -2.35 -6.13
C VAL A 75 -12.75 -1.99 -6.06
N ILE A 76 -11.96 -2.40 -7.05
CA ILE A 76 -10.55 -2.04 -7.13
C ILE A 76 -10.44 -0.53 -7.35
N VAL A 77 -9.80 0.17 -6.42
CA VAL A 77 -9.55 1.61 -6.48
C VAL A 77 -8.11 1.93 -6.89
N GLY A 78 -7.25 0.94 -6.88
CA GLY A 78 -5.87 1.08 -7.30
C GLY A 78 -5.05 -0.19 -7.14
N MET A 79 -3.87 -0.17 -7.72
CA MET A 79 -2.86 -1.19 -7.58
C MET A 79 -1.53 -0.50 -7.25
N SER A 80 -0.72 -1.12 -6.41
CA SER A 80 0.60 -0.58 -6.06
C SER A 80 1.64 -1.67 -5.99
N GLN A 81 2.76 -1.47 -6.65
CA GLN A 81 3.93 -2.30 -6.53
C GLN A 81 4.73 -1.88 -5.29
N ILE A 82 4.99 -2.82 -4.40
CA ILE A 82 5.69 -2.60 -3.13
C ILE A 82 7.16 -2.94 -3.23
N SER A 83 7.49 -4.04 -3.93
CA SER A 83 8.88 -4.47 -4.10
C SER A 83 9.12 -5.17 -5.42
N ILE A 84 10.37 -5.15 -5.88
CA ILE A 84 10.90 -5.89 -7.03
C ILE A 84 12.16 -6.62 -6.57
N GLY A 85 12.33 -7.89 -6.98
CA GLY A 85 13.58 -8.63 -6.81
C GLY A 85 13.63 -9.57 -5.61
N GLY A 86 12.48 -10.04 -5.12
CA GLY A 86 12.35 -11.06 -4.09
C GLY A 86 11.75 -10.56 -2.78
N LEU A 87 11.08 -11.49 -2.09
CA LEU A 87 10.43 -11.29 -0.80
C LEU A 87 11.41 -11.39 0.38
N ALA A 88 12.65 -10.91 0.24
CA ALA A 88 13.50 -10.82 1.41
C ALA A 88 12.75 -10.02 2.50
N ALA A 89 12.64 -10.57 3.68
CA ALA A 89 11.85 -10.03 4.81
C ALA A 89 12.10 -8.55 5.16
N SER A 90 13.19 -8.00 4.65
CA SER A 90 13.56 -6.59 4.81
C SER A 90 12.88 -5.64 3.81
N ILE A 91 12.15 -6.15 2.82
CA ILE A 91 11.62 -5.35 1.72
C ILE A 91 10.11 -5.13 1.85
N VAL A 92 9.35 -6.13 2.32
CA VAL A 92 7.89 -6.03 2.50
C VAL A 92 7.56 -5.82 3.98
N GLU A 93 7.55 -4.57 4.40
CA GLU A 93 7.20 -4.20 5.78
C GLU A 93 5.77 -3.64 5.85
N PRO A 94 5.03 -3.85 6.96
CA PRO A 94 3.69 -3.31 7.13
C PRO A 94 3.59 -1.81 6.84
N ARG A 95 4.59 -1.03 7.26
CA ARG A 95 4.61 0.42 6.99
C ARG A 95 4.63 0.77 5.49
N GLN A 96 5.25 -0.06 4.64
CA GLN A 96 5.28 0.18 3.19
C GLN A 96 3.92 -0.16 2.56
N VAL A 97 3.33 -1.27 2.97
CA VAL A 97 2.03 -1.75 2.51
C VAL A 97 0.92 -0.78 2.91
N PHE A 98 0.78 -0.50 4.20
CA PHE A 98 -0.32 0.30 4.72
C PHE A 98 -0.18 1.80 4.44
N LYS A 99 1.03 2.30 4.19
CA LYS A 99 1.22 3.69 3.73
C LYS A 99 0.40 3.97 2.46
N VAL A 100 0.47 3.10 1.47
CA VAL A 100 -0.27 3.26 0.20
C VAL A 100 -1.76 3.05 0.42
N ALA A 101 -2.14 2.04 1.20
CA ALA A 101 -3.53 1.75 1.50
C ALA A 101 -4.24 2.93 2.19
N ILE A 102 -3.58 3.57 3.15
CA ILE A 102 -4.08 4.77 3.85
C ILE A 102 -4.20 5.95 2.89
N LEU A 103 -3.19 6.22 2.08
CA LEU A 103 -3.19 7.34 1.15
C LEU A 103 -4.29 7.24 0.09
N LEU A 104 -4.65 6.01 -0.32
CA LEU A 104 -5.73 5.75 -1.26
C LEU A 104 -7.10 5.55 -0.59
N ASN A 105 -7.19 5.69 0.74
CA ASN A 105 -8.40 5.43 1.51
C ASN A 105 -8.98 4.03 1.21
N ALA A 106 -8.12 3.03 1.07
CA ALA A 106 -8.55 1.65 0.83
C ALA A 106 -9.29 1.11 2.06
N ALA A 107 -10.42 0.44 1.83
CA ALA A 107 -11.19 -0.24 2.88
C ALA A 107 -10.65 -1.65 3.18
N ALA A 108 -10.00 -2.27 2.20
CA ALA A 108 -9.35 -3.57 2.30
C ALA A 108 -8.23 -3.70 1.27
N ILE A 109 -7.38 -4.70 1.42
CA ILE A 109 -6.32 -5.02 0.47
C ILE A 109 -6.28 -6.50 0.12
N ILE A 110 -5.82 -6.81 -1.09
CA ILE A 110 -5.39 -8.14 -1.50
C ILE A 110 -3.91 -8.07 -1.79
N LEU A 111 -3.15 -9.00 -1.20
CA LEU A 111 -1.73 -9.16 -1.43
C LEU A 111 -1.51 -10.07 -2.64
N SER A 112 -0.47 -9.82 -3.41
CA SER A 112 -0.06 -10.75 -4.44
C SER A 112 1.42 -10.66 -4.73
N HIS A 113 2.00 -11.77 -5.14
CA HIS A 113 3.33 -11.82 -5.73
C HIS A 113 3.41 -12.91 -6.78
N ASN A 114 4.41 -12.81 -7.65
CA ASN A 114 4.67 -13.84 -8.64
C ASN A 114 5.92 -14.64 -8.28
N HIS A 115 5.90 -15.93 -8.61
CA HIS A 115 7.06 -16.79 -8.57
C HIS A 115 7.57 -17.07 -10.00
N PRO A 116 8.71 -16.53 -10.43
CA PRO A 116 9.30 -16.84 -11.73
C PRO A 116 9.69 -18.30 -11.88
N SER A 117 9.84 -19.03 -10.77
CA SER A 117 10.13 -20.47 -10.75
C SER A 117 8.95 -21.36 -11.13
N HIS A 118 7.77 -20.80 -11.41
CA HIS A 118 6.50 -21.50 -11.69
C HIS A 118 5.94 -22.35 -10.52
N ASN A 119 6.56 -22.34 -9.37
CA ASN A 119 6.03 -22.96 -8.17
C ASN A 119 5.07 -22.00 -7.46
N VAL A 120 3.80 -22.35 -7.32
CA VAL A 120 2.78 -21.54 -6.62
C VAL A 120 2.65 -21.89 -5.13
N GLU A 121 3.44 -22.84 -4.63
CA GLU A 121 3.43 -23.14 -3.21
C GLU A 121 4.05 -21.99 -2.41
N PRO A 122 3.37 -21.50 -1.35
CA PRO A 122 3.89 -20.44 -0.52
C PRO A 122 5.14 -20.90 0.24
N SER A 123 6.17 -20.08 0.22
CA SER A 123 7.36 -20.30 1.05
C SER A 123 7.05 -20.02 2.53
N ARG A 124 7.94 -20.42 3.42
CA ARG A 124 7.83 -20.07 4.85
C ARG A 124 7.83 -18.56 5.07
N GLU A 125 8.56 -17.84 4.25
CA GLU A 125 8.64 -16.38 4.31
C GLU A 125 7.33 -15.73 3.86
N ASP A 126 6.69 -16.24 2.79
CA ASP A 126 5.38 -15.75 2.33
C ASP A 126 4.32 -15.89 3.41
N ILE A 127 4.31 -17.05 4.08
CA ILE A 127 3.40 -17.30 5.20
C ILE A 127 3.65 -16.31 6.35
N ARG A 128 4.92 -16.10 6.72
CA ARG A 128 5.31 -15.18 7.79
C ARG A 128 4.91 -13.74 7.48
N ILE A 129 5.22 -13.27 6.29
CA ILE A 129 4.86 -11.91 5.83
C ILE A 129 3.33 -11.75 5.80
N THR A 130 2.61 -12.74 5.27
CA THR A 130 1.14 -12.72 5.24
C THR A 130 0.56 -12.58 6.65
N GLN A 131 1.03 -13.39 7.59
CA GLN A 131 0.57 -13.32 8.99
C GLN A 131 0.84 -11.94 9.60
N GLN A 132 2.04 -11.40 9.39
CA GLN A 132 2.42 -10.08 9.88
C GLN A 132 1.53 -8.97 9.30
N LEU A 133 1.22 -9.02 8.01
CA LEU A 133 0.37 -8.05 7.33
C LEU A 133 -1.10 -8.19 7.75
N VAL A 134 -1.59 -9.41 7.95
CA VAL A 134 -2.95 -9.65 8.49
C VAL A 134 -3.11 -9.03 9.88
N GLU A 135 -2.17 -9.25 10.78
CA GLU A 135 -2.20 -8.65 12.12
C GLU A 135 -2.12 -7.11 12.07
N ALA A 136 -1.23 -6.57 11.25
CA ALA A 136 -1.14 -5.13 11.05
C ALA A 136 -2.45 -4.55 10.47
N GLY A 137 -3.05 -5.23 9.50
CA GLY A 137 -4.33 -4.83 8.88
C GLY A 137 -5.48 -4.76 9.88
N LYS A 138 -5.55 -5.70 10.83
CA LYS A 138 -6.52 -5.66 11.92
C LYS A 138 -6.38 -4.40 12.76
N ILE A 139 -5.14 -4.03 13.12
CA ILE A 139 -4.85 -2.84 13.93
C ILE A 139 -5.19 -1.57 13.15
N MET A 140 -4.88 -1.53 11.85
CA MET A 140 -5.09 -0.37 10.98
C MET A 140 -6.56 -0.22 10.51
N GLY A 141 -7.41 -1.22 10.76
CA GLY A 141 -8.78 -1.22 10.25
C GLY A 141 -8.87 -1.41 8.72
N ILE A 142 -7.82 -1.96 8.11
CA ILE A 142 -7.72 -2.25 6.67
C ILE A 142 -7.40 -3.74 6.53
N PRO A 143 -8.42 -4.63 6.51
CA PRO A 143 -8.18 -6.07 6.48
C PRO A 143 -7.49 -6.51 5.19
N VAL A 144 -6.66 -7.54 5.33
CA VAL A 144 -6.12 -8.32 4.23
C VAL A 144 -7.15 -9.39 3.88
N HIS A 145 -7.72 -9.34 2.69
CA HIS A 145 -8.75 -10.30 2.26
C HIS A 145 -8.15 -11.59 1.75
N ASP A 146 -7.04 -11.50 1.01
CA ASP A 146 -6.40 -12.67 0.41
C ASP A 146 -4.92 -12.41 0.13
N HIS A 147 -4.15 -13.48 -0.15
CA HIS A 147 -2.80 -13.42 -0.67
C HIS A 147 -2.65 -14.42 -1.83
N LEU A 148 -2.56 -13.88 -3.04
CA LEU A 148 -2.54 -14.66 -4.28
C LEU A 148 -1.10 -14.79 -4.80
N ILE A 149 -0.71 -16.02 -5.10
CA ILE A 149 0.59 -16.33 -5.70
C ILE A 149 0.37 -16.68 -7.19
N SER A 150 1.05 -15.97 -8.07
CA SER A 150 0.99 -16.19 -9.51
C SER A 150 2.26 -16.86 -10.01
N ALA A 151 2.10 -17.89 -10.84
CA ALA A 151 3.22 -18.43 -11.65
C ALA A 151 3.28 -17.66 -12.96
N THR A 152 4.40 -16.96 -13.21
CA THR A 152 4.63 -16.34 -14.52
C THR A 152 4.98 -17.43 -15.54
N ARG A 153 4.28 -17.45 -16.67
CA ARG A 153 4.70 -18.29 -17.80
C ARG A 153 5.77 -17.52 -18.57
N SER A 154 7.01 -18.03 -18.55
CA SER A 154 7.98 -17.66 -19.58
C SER A 154 7.48 -18.23 -20.92
N CYS A 155 7.38 -17.38 -21.94
CA CYS A 155 7.24 -17.84 -23.31
C CYS A 155 8.53 -18.51 -23.79
#